data_83d0fde1cb5147bab20e6ea1f3780821
#
_entry.id   83d0fde1cb5147bab20e6ea1f3780821
#
_cell.length_a   1.000
_cell.length_b   1.000
_cell.length_c   1.000
_cell.angle_alpha   90.00
_cell.angle_beta   90.00
_cell.angle_gamma   90.00
#
_symmetry.space_group_name_H-M   'P 1'
#
loop_
_entity.id
_entity.type
_entity.pdbx_description
1 polymer ?
#
loop_
_entity_poly.entity_id
_entity_poly.type
_entity_poly.pdbx_seq_one_letter_code
_entity_poly.pdbx_strand_id
1 'polypeptide(L)'
;MDQDQVLLADDLLAVCRAAVTFAVEYGAAFVAPPHMLLALLDDPKVGGALAEVLERGRIVAAARQPSPGGVHEVGEGVLPRGEKPPFTRYDTVVFHSSDGQYQRWFNRDSFKLFNESAKRANGGRFLPRHLALGFVVFGQEDRDTRALLGKDPEVFKEIVYALK
;
A
#
# COMPACT_ATOMS: atom_id res chain seq x y z
N MET A 1 -9.41 -4.04 -22.40
CA MET A 1 -9.22 -3.15 -21.24
C MET A 1 -8.05 -2.24 -21.53
N ASP A 2 -8.21 -0.95 -21.22
CA ASP A 2 -7.14 0.01 -21.35
C ASP A 2 -5.96 -0.42 -20.46
N GLN A 3 -4.72 -0.22 -20.94
CA GLN A 3 -3.52 -0.59 -20.18
C GLN A 3 -3.40 0.16 -18.86
N ASP A 4 -4.03 1.33 -18.75
CA ASP A 4 -4.01 2.12 -17.53
C ASP A 4 -5.08 1.73 -16.52
N GLN A 5 -5.99 0.83 -16.89
CA GLN A 5 -7.02 0.35 -15.99
C GLN A 5 -6.53 -0.86 -15.19
N VAL A 6 -6.92 -0.91 -13.92
CA VAL A 6 -6.49 -1.94 -13.00
C VAL A 6 -7.71 -2.53 -12.30
N LEU A 7 -7.74 -3.86 -12.22
CA LEU A 7 -8.74 -4.58 -11.42
C LEU A 7 -8.09 -5.06 -10.13
N LEU A 8 -8.64 -4.64 -9.00
CA LEU A 8 -8.17 -5.10 -7.71
C LEU A 8 -8.76 -6.47 -7.37
N ALA A 9 -7.91 -7.38 -6.93
CA ALA A 9 -8.40 -8.61 -6.33
C ALA A 9 -9.03 -8.30 -4.96
N ASP A 10 -9.95 -9.15 -4.51
CA ASP A 10 -10.66 -8.93 -3.24
C ASP A 10 -9.68 -8.89 -2.06
N ASP A 11 -8.64 -9.72 -2.07
CA ASP A 11 -7.65 -9.74 -1.00
C ASP A 11 -6.79 -8.47 -1.00
N LEU A 12 -6.50 -7.89 -2.16
CA LEU A 12 -5.81 -6.60 -2.19
C LEU A 12 -6.71 -5.47 -1.70
N LEU A 13 -7.99 -5.50 -2.07
CA LEU A 13 -8.94 -4.53 -1.55
C LEU A 13 -8.98 -4.57 -0.02
N ALA A 14 -8.96 -5.77 0.55
CA ALA A 14 -8.90 -5.95 2.00
C ALA A 14 -7.62 -5.34 2.59
N VAL A 15 -6.48 -5.49 1.92
CA VAL A 15 -5.22 -4.87 2.34
C VAL A 15 -5.33 -3.34 2.32
N CYS A 16 -5.90 -2.77 1.27
CA CYS A 16 -6.08 -1.32 1.17
C CYS A 16 -6.98 -0.78 2.29
N ARG A 17 -8.06 -1.49 2.60
CA ARG A 17 -8.95 -1.11 3.70
C ARG A 17 -8.26 -1.24 5.06
N ALA A 18 -7.47 -2.29 5.25
CA ALA A 18 -6.68 -2.45 6.46
C ALA A 18 -5.66 -1.31 6.61
N ALA A 19 -5.05 -0.86 5.51
CA ALA A 19 -4.12 0.27 5.53
C ALA A 19 -4.83 1.54 6.03
N VAL A 20 -6.06 1.79 5.56
CA VAL A 20 -6.86 2.92 6.06
C VAL A 20 -7.15 2.75 7.55
N THR A 21 -7.49 1.54 7.99
CA THR A 21 -7.75 1.26 9.40
C THR A 21 -6.53 1.58 10.26
N PHE A 22 -5.33 1.20 9.82
CA PHE A 22 -4.09 1.55 10.53
C PHE A 22 -3.85 3.06 10.54
N ALA A 23 -4.09 3.75 9.42
CA ALA A 23 -3.94 5.20 9.37
C ALA A 23 -4.85 5.89 10.37
N VAL A 24 -6.11 5.45 10.46
CA VAL A 24 -7.08 6.00 11.42
C VAL A 24 -6.63 5.70 12.86
N GLU A 25 -6.22 4.47 13.12
CA GLU A 25 -5.78 4.03 14.45
C GLU A 25 -4.61 4.88 14.96
N TYR A 26 -3.68 5.21 14.09
CA TYR A 26 -2.49 5.98 14.47
C TYR A 26 -2.65 7.49 14.25
N GLY A 27 -3.87 7.95 13.96
CA GLY A 27 -4.17 9.37 13.87
C GLY A 27 -3.64 10.05 12.62
N ALA A 28 -3.34 9.29 11.56
CA ALA A 28 -2.81 9.85 10.33
C ALA A 28 -3.94 10.41 9.45
N ALA A 29 -3.68 11.56 8.82
CA ALA A 29 -4.63 12.17 7.90
C ALA A 29 -4.68 11.45 6.54
N PHE A 30 -3.59 10.79 6.17
CA PHE A 30 -3.43 10.07 4.90
C PHE A 30 -2.84 8.70 5.15
N VAL A 31 -3.09 7.77 4.21
CA VAL A 31 -2.39 6.49 4.20
C VAL A 31 -0.96 6.72 3.70
N ALA A 32 0.00 6.27 4.48
CA ALA A 32 1.43 6.33 4.13
C ALA A 32 1.97 4.90 3.94
N PRO A 33 3.14 4.71 3.32
CA PRO A 33 3.71 3.38 3.11
C PRO A 33 3.76 2.50 4.36
N PRO A 34 4.10 3.01 5.57
CA PRO A 34 4.07 2.14 6.76
C PRO A 34 2.71 1.51 7.03
N HIS A 35 1.62 2.24 6.80
CA HIS A 35 0.26 1.70 6.99
C HIS A 35 -0.01 0.56 6.01
N MET A 36 0.43 0.71 4.77
CA MET A 36 0.27 -0.33 3.75
C MET A 36 1.08 -1.58 4.09
N LEU A 37 2.29 -1.38 4.60
CA LEU A 37 3.17 -2.49 4.97
C LEU A 37 2.61 -3.28 6.15
N LEU A 38 2.04 -2.59 7.15
CA LEU A 38 1.34 -3.24 8.26
C LEU A 38 0.16 -4.07 7.76
N ALA A 39 -0.58 -3.52 6.80
CA ALA A 39 -1.71 -4.25 6.21
C ALA A 39 -1.26 -5.52 5.49
N LEU A 40 -0.12 -5.46 4.79
CA LEU A 40 0.47 -6.64 4.14
C LEU A 40 0.89 -7.69 5.17
N LEU A 41 1.45 -7.28 6.30
CA LEU A 41 1.82 -8.20 7.37
C LEU A 41 0.63 -8.97 7.93
N ASP A 42 -0.56 -8.38 7.89
CA ASP A 42 -1.77 -9.01 8.37
C ASP A 42 -2.49 -9.82 7.29
N ASP A 43 -2.00 -9.77 6.05
CA ASP A 43 -2.60 -10.57 4.97
C ASP A 43 -2.27 -12.06 5.16
N PRO A 44 -3.28 -12.95 5.08
CA PRO A 44 -3.05 -14.37 5.37
C PRO A 44 -2.16 -15.08 4.35
N LYS A 45 -2.02 -14.54 3.14
CA LYS A 45 -1.23 -15.19 2.09
C LYS A 45 0.23 -14.76 2.08
N VAL A 46 0.50 -13.48 2.32
CA VAL A 46 1.86 -12.93 2.21
C VAL A 46 2.46 -12.54 3.55
N GLY A 47 1.62 -12.28 4.56
CA GLY A 47 2.07 -11.72 5.84
C GLY A 47 3.06 -12.60 6.58
N GLY A 48 2.83 -13.92 6.58
CA GLY A 48 3.72 -14.85 7.27
C GLY A 48 5.14 -14.83 6.74
N ALA A 49 5.29 -14.80 5.41
CA ALA A 49 6.61 -14.73 4.78
C ALA A 49 7.29 -13.40 5.06
N LEU A 50 6.54 -12.28 4.96
CA LEU A 50 7.09 -10.96 5.22
C LEU A 50 7.50 -10.79 6.69
N ALA A 51 6.78 -11.41 7.62
CA ALA A 51 7.08 -11.32 9.04
C ALA A 51 8.43 -11.93 9.41
N GLU A 52 8.99 -12.79 8.55
CA GLU A 52 10.31 -13.37 8.79
C GLU A 52 11.44 -12.33 8.72
N VAL A 53 11.23 -11.25 7.99
CA VAL A 53 12.28 -10.23 7.77
C VAL A 53 11.87 -8.85 8.24
N LEU A 54 10.58 -8.56 8.37
CA LEU A 54 10.11 -7.24 8.77
C LEU A 54 9.92 -7.16 10.28
N GLU A 55 10.35 -6.05 10.85
CA GLU A 55 10.16 -5.77 12.27
C GLU A 55 8.91 -4.91 12.45
N ARG A 56 7.83 -5.53 12.93
CA ARG A 56 6.55 -4.83 13.08
C ARG A 56 6.67 -3.57 13.95
N GLY A 57 7.42 -3.65 15.04
CA GLY A 57 7.60 -2.49 15.94
C GLY A 57 8.21 -1.29 15.26
N ARG A 58 9.17 -1.51 14.38
CA ARG A 58 9.80 -0.44 13.60
C ARG A 58 8.79 0.20 12.64
N ILE A 59 7.97 -0.63 11.98
CA ILE A 59 6.96 -0.16 11.04
C ILE A 59 5.89 0.63 11.79
N VAL A 60 5.45 0.15 12.96
CA VAL A 60 4.48 0.86 13.80
C VAL A 60 5.03 2.22 14.22
N ALA A 61 6.31 2.28 14.62
CA ALA A 61 6.93 3.56 15.00
C ALA A 61 6.91 4.55 13.84
N ALA A 62 7.20 4.08 12.62
CA ALA A 62 7.12 4.92 11.42
C ALA A 62 5.68 5.32 11.11
N ALA A 63 4.72 4.41 11.31
CA ALA A 63 3.30 4.66 11.04
C ALA A 63 2.71 5.74 11.95
N ARG A 64 3.30 5.94 13.13
CA ARG A 64 2.87 6.97 14.09
C ARG A 64 3.47 8.34 13.82
N GLN A 65 4.47 8.43 12.94
CA GLN A 65 5.09 9.71 12.60
C GLN A 65 4.17 10.51 11.68
N PRO A 66 4.18 11.86 11.80
CA PRO A 66 3.46 12.69 10.84
C PRO A 66 3.98 12.42 9.43
N SER A 67 3.07 12.16 8.49
CA SER A 67 3.45 11.95 7.09
C SER A 67 3.27 13.24 6.30
N PRO A 68 4.05 13.43 5.22
CA PRO A 68 3.77 14.50 4.27
C PRO A 68 2.35 14.36 3.74
N GLY A 69 1.74 15.48 3.37
CA GLY A 69 0.41 15.49 2.80
C GLY A 69 0.33 14.77 1.47
N GLY A 70 -0.88 14.65 0.97
CA GLY A 70 -1.12 13.96 -0.30
C GLY A 70 -0.59 14.74 -1.50
N VAL A 71 -0.47 14.03 -2.61
CA VAL A 71 -0.10 14.63 -3.91
C VAL A 71 -1.12 15.68 -4.30
N HIS A 72 -2.37 15.37 -4.02
CA HIS A 72 -3.48 16.25 -4.30
C HIS A 72 -4.13 16.63 -2.99
N GLU A 73 -4.33 17.92 -2.78
CA GLU A 73 -5.29 18.33 -1.79
C GLU A 73 -6.64 17.87 -2.30
N VAL A 74 -7.35 17.11 -1.50
CA VAL A 74 -8.64 16.61 -1.91
C VAL A 74 -9.62 17.77 -1.91
N GLY A 75 -9.90 18.29 -3.09
CA GLY A 75 -10.93 19.31 -3.26
C GLY A 75 -12.31 18.70 -3.06
N GLU A 76 -13.27 19.54 -2.66
CA GLU A 76 -14.65 19.10 -2.61
C GLU A 76 -15.08 18.61 -3.99
N GLY A 77 -15.83 17.52 -4.02
CA GLY A 77 -16.34 16.95 -5.26
C GLY A 77 -15.45 15.94 -5.93
N VAL A 78 -14.27 15.67 -5.38
CA VAL A 78 -13.43 14.59 -5.91
C VAL A 78 -14.05 13.27 -5.48
N LEU A 79 -14.36 12.41 -6.46
CA LEU A 79 -15.01 11.14 -6.19
C LEU A 79 -13.97 10.07 -5.83
N PRO A 80 -14.28 9.24 -4.82
CA PRO A 80 -13.44 8.08 -4.52
C PRO A 80 -13.37 7.13 -5.72
N ARG A 81 -12.18 6.65 -6.04
CA ARG A 81 -11.95 5.74 -7.16
C ARG A 81 -11.50 4.36 -6.71
N GLY A 82 -10.80 4.28 -5.58
CA GLY A 82 -10.10 3.07 -5.20
C GLY A 82 -10.95 1.85 -4.94
N GLU A 83 -12.22 2.02 -4.57
CA GLU A 83 -13.08 0.89 -4.20
C GLU A 83 -13.91 0.35 -5.35
N LYS A 84 -13.99 1.05 -6.46
CA LYS A 84 -14.82 0.63 -7.61
C LYS A 84 -13.94 0.29 -8.79
N PRO A 85 -13.61 -0.98 -9.00
CA PRO A 85 -12.86 -1.36 -10.20
C PRO A 85 -13.76 -1.28 -11.46
N PRO A 86 -13.19 -1.06 -12.66
CA PRO A 86 -11.78 -0.74 -12.85
C PRO A 86 -11.49 0.73 -12.54
N PHE A 87 -10.27 1.03 -12.15
CA PHE A 87 -9.82 2.41 -12.01
C PHE A 87 -8.51 2.61 -12.76
N THR A 88 -8.21 3.86 -13.10
CA THR A 88 -6.98 4.21 -13.81
C THR A 88 -5.83 4.32 -12.83
N ARG A 89 -4.63 3.83 -13.21
CA ARG A 89 -3.43 3.89 -12.36
C ARG A 89 -3.09 5.31 -11.89
N TYR A 90 -3.53 6.31 -12.64
CA TYR A 90 -3.23 7.71 -12.33
C TYR A 90 -4.29 8.38 -11.46
N ASP A 91 -5.36 7.67 -11.12
CA ASP A 91 -6.38 8.20 -10.23
C ASP A 91 -5.82 8.34 -8.82
N THR A 92 -6.15 9.44 -8.16
CA THR A 92 -5.90 9.59 -6.73
C THR A 92 -6.80 8.61 -5.99
N VAL A 93 -6.21 7.76 -5.16
CA VAL A 93 -6.98 6.68 -4.56
C VAL A 93 -7.40 6.99 -3.14
N VAL A 94 -8.60 6.55 -2.80
CA VAL A 94 -9.16 6.60 -1.46
C VAL A 94 -9.87 5.30 -1.19
N PHE A 95 -9.78 4.83 0.03
CA PHE A 95 -10.47 3.62 0.44
C PHE A 95 -11.17 3.87 1.78
N HIS A 96 -12.19 3.06 2.07
CA HIS A 96 -12.80 3.00 3.38
C HIS A 96 -11.97 2.13 4.31
N SER A 97 -12.06 2.39 5.62
CA SER A 97 -11.52 1.48 6.63
C SER A 97 -12.25 0.14 6.57
N SER A 98 -11.70 -0.87 7.27
CA SER A 98 -12.28 -2.22 7.27
C SER A 98 -13.71 -2.24 7.82
N ASP A 99 -14.04 -1.34 8.75
CA ASP A 99 -15.40 -1.21 9.30
C ASP A 99 -16.32 -0.29 8.48
N GLY A 100 -15.79 0.33 7.44
CA GLY A 100 -16.57 1.20 6.55
C GLY A 100 -16.87 2.59 7.10
N GLN A 101 -16.37 2.96 8.29
CA GLN A 101 -16.75 4.20 8.95
C GLN A 101 -15.88 5.40 8.57
N TYR A 102 -14.67 5.15 8.10
CA TYR A 102 -13.70 6.21 7.80
C TYR A 102 -13.17 6.05 6.39
N GLN A 103 -12.73 7.16 5.82
CA GLN A 103 -12.04 7.18 4.53
C GLN A 103 -10.70 7.88 4.71
N ARG A 104 -9.68 7.43 3.97
CA ARG A 104 -8.39 8.13 3.90
C ARG A 104 -7.86 8.07 2.49
N TRP A 105 -7.34 9.18 2.04
CA TRP A 105 -6.62 9.27 0.78
C TRP A 105 -5.20 8.78 0.98
N PHE A 106 -4.62 8.22 -0.07
CA PHE A 106 -3.21 7.88 -0.07
C PHE A 106 -2.39 9.16 -0.20
N ASN A 107 -1.29 9.26 0.55
CA ASN A 107 -0.35 10.36 0.38
C ASN A 107 0.46 10.16 -0.90
N ARG A 108 1.37 11.12 -1.20
CA ARG A 108 2.19 11.08 -2.40
C ARG A 108 2.93 9.76 -2.54
N ASP A 109 3.63 9.34 -1.50
CA ASP A 109 4.47 8.15 -1.55
C ASP A 109 3.64 6.89 -1.69
N SER A 110 2.52 6.79 -0.97
CA SER A 110 1.61 5.67 -1.11
C SER A 110 0.98 5.59 -2.50
N PHE A 111 0.64 6.75 -3.07
CA PHE A 111 0.12 6.81 -4.43
C PHE A 111 1.15 6.29 -5.44
N LYS A 112 2.39 6.76 -5.33
CA LYS A 112 3.47 6.30 -6.22
C LYS A 112 3.73 4.81 -6.06
N LEU A 113 3.79 4.34 -4.83
CA LEU A 113 3.99 2.94 -4.52
C LEU A 113 2.86 2.09 -5.11
N PHE A 114 1.63 2.49 -4.89
CA PHE A 114 0.45 1.79 -5.39
C PHE A 114 0.47 1.73 -6.92
N ASN A 115 0.78 2.84 -7.57
CA ASN A 115 0.85 2.92 -9.02
C ASN A 115 1.96 2.02 -9.60
N GLU A 116 3.14 2.04 -9.00
CA GLU A 116 4.23 1.13 -9.39
C GLU A 116 3.84 -0.34 -9.18
N SER A 117 3.16 -0.61 -8.08
CA SER A 117 2.70 -1.97 -7.77
C SER A 117 1.69 -2.46 -8.80
N ALA A 118 0.78 -1.60 -9.23
CA ALA A 118 -0.24 -1.95 -10.21
C ALA A 118 0.36 -2.38 -11.55
N LYS A 119 1.50 -1.81 -11.93
CA LYS A 119 2.20 -2.22 -13.13
C LYS A 119 2.64 -3.68 -13.09
N ARG A 120 2.88 -4.22 -11.90
CA ARG A 120 3.34 -5.60 -11.71
C ARG A 120 2.23 -6.62 -12.00
N ALA A 121 0.97 -6.19 -11.96
CA ALA A 121 -0.14 -7.05 -12.32
C ALA A 121 -0.20 -7.36 -13.81
N ASN A 122 0.41 -6.51 -14.64
CA ASN A 122 0.61 -6.73 -16.08
C ASN A 122 -0.68 -7.14 -16.80
N GLY A 123 -1.75 -6.38 -16.57
CA GLY A 123 -3.06 -6.63 -17.20
C GLY A 123 -3.92 -7.64 -16.49
N GLY A 124 -3.41 -8.31 -15.46
CA GLY A 124 -4.17 -9.21 -14.61
C GLY A 124 -4.76 -8.50 -13.39
N ARG A 125 -5.20 -9.29 -12.42
CA ARG A 125 -5.68 -8.73 -11.17
C ARG A 125 -4.50 -8.29 -10.29
N PHE A 126 -4.68 -7.16 -9.65
CA PHE A 126 -3.70 -6.60 -8.73
C PHE A 126 -3.87 -7.30 -7.37
N LEU A 127 -2.83 -8.06 -7.00
CA LEU A 127 -2.81 -8.92 -5.80
C LEU A 127 -1.89 -8.33 -4.71
N PRO A 128 -2.03 -8.77 -3.45
CA PRO A 128 -1.11 -8.33 -2.38
C PRO A 128 0.37 -8.57 -2.72
N ARG A 129 0.72 -9.67 -3.38
CA ARG A 129 2.12 -9.91 -3.78
C ARG A 129 2.65 -8.84 -4.73
N HIS A 130 1.79 -8.27 -5.57
CA HIS A 130 2.18 -7.16 -6.46
C HIS A 130 2.50 -5.91 -5.65
N LEU A 131 1.74 -5.64 -4.58
CA LEU A 131 2.03 -4.53 -3.69
C LEU A 131 3.38 -4.75 -2.98
N ALA A 132 3.66 -5.96 -2.55
CA ALA A 132 4.96 -6.30 -1.96
C ALA A 132 6.11 -6.08 -2.96
N LEU A 133 5.91 -6.45 -4.24
CA LEU A 133 6.89 -6.16 -5.30
C LEU A 133 7.08 -4.66 -5.48
N GLY A 134 6.01 -3.88 -5.38
CA GLY A 134 6.08 -2.43 -5.42
C GLY A 134 6.97 -1.87 -4.31
N PHE A 135 6.89 -2.44 -3.11
CA PHE A 135 7.78 -2.05 -2.01
C PHE A 135 9.25 -2.33 -2.32
N VAL A 136 9.55 -3.43 -3.01
CA VAL A 136 10.92 -3.72 -3.43
C VAL A 136 11.45 -2.62 -4.35
N VAL A 137 10.66 -2.27 -5.37
CA VAL A 137 11.06 -1.26 -6.36
C VAL A 137 11.14 0.12 -5.72
N PHE A 138 10.10 0.51 -5.00
CA PHE A 138 10.02 1.83 -4.37
C PHE A 138 11.11 2.00 -3.31
N GLY A 139 11.41 0.95 -2.55
CA GLY A 139 12.46 0.99 -1.55
C GLY A 139 13.86 1.20 -2.11
N GLN A 140 14.08 0.92 -3.39
CA GLN A 140 15.36 1.22 -4.05
C GLN A 140 15.53 2.72 -4.26
N GLU A 141 14.44 3.45 -4.42
CA GLU A 141 14.45 4.88 -4.73
C GLU A 141 14.16 5.75 -3.51
N ASP A 142 13.41 5.24 -2.55
CA ASP A 142 12.97 5.99 -1.38
C ASP A 142 13.67 5.49 -0.11
N ARG A 143 14.44 6.37 0.49
CA ARG A 143 15.26 6.06 1.66
C ARG A 143 14.41 5.62 2.86
N ASP A 144 13.31 6.35 3.12
CA ASP A 144 12.47 6.08 4.27
C ASP A 144 11.76 4.74 4.14
N THR A 145 11.29 4.41 2.93
CA THR A 145 10.68 3.11 2.65
C THR A 145 11.70 2.00 2.81
N ARG A 146 12.91 2.20 2.28
CA ARG A 146 13.99 1.21 2.42
C ARG A 146 14.26 0.86 3.88
N ALA A 147 14.21 1.85 4.76
CA ALA A 147 14.45 1.64 6.19
C ALA A 147 13.41 0.74 6.84
N LEU A 148 12.23 0.59 6.23
CA LEU A 148 11.17 -0.28 6.73
C LEU A 148 11.33 -1.75 6.32
N LEU A 149 12.18 -2.04 5.34
CA LEU A 149 12.26 -3.35 4.70
C LEU A 149 13.21 -4.33 5.42
N GLY A 150 13.48 -4.08 6.68
CA GLY A 150 14.36 -4.92 7.49
C GLY A 150 15.80 -4.47 7.44
N LYS A 151 16.67 -5.25 8.05
CA LYS A 151 18.10 -4.91 8.12
C LYS A 151 18.79 -5.06 6.78
N ASP A 152 18.30 -5.97 5.94
CA ASP A 152 18.85 -6.23 4.63
C ASP A 152 17.74 -6.25 3.58
N PRO A 153 17.61 -5.17 2.79
CA PRO A 153 16.58 -5.10 1.74
C PRO A 153 16.70 -6.21 0.69
N GLU A 154 17.88 -6.80 0.48
CA GLU A 154 18.05 -7.91 -0.46
C GLU A 154 17.34 -9.17 0.05
N VAL A 155 17.33 -9.41 1.36
CA VAL A 155 16.60 -10.53 1.94
C VAL A 155 15.09 -10.32 1.76
N PHE A 156 14.60 -9.12 1.99
CA PHE A 156 13.20 -8.77 1.72
C PHE A 156 12.84 -9.05 0.26
N LYS A 157 13.69 -8.61 -0.67
CA LYS A 157 13.49 -8.82 -2.10
C LYS A 157 13.40 -10.31 -2.46
N GLU A 158 14.30 -11.12 -1.91
CA GLU A 158 14.29 -12.56 -2.15
C GLU A 158 12.99 -13.22 -1.68
N ILE A 159 12.51 -12.83 -0.51
CA ILE A 159 11.27 -13.37 0.05
C ILE A 159 10.09 -12.97 -0.81
N VAL A 160 10.03 -11.71 -1.24
CA VAL A 160 8.94 -11.22 -2.07
C VAL A 160 8.91 -11.95 -3.42
N TYR A 161 10.06 -12.16 -4.04
CA TYR A 161 10.14 -12.88 -5.32
C TYR A 161 9.71 -14.34 -5.20
N ALA A 162 9.79 -14.92 -4.02
CA ALA A 162 9.33 -16.28 -3.78
C ALA A 162 7.82 -16.39 -3.51
N LEU A 163 7.12 -15.29 -3.37
CA LEU A 163 5.66 -15.28 -3.14
C LEU A 163 4.93 -15.78 -4.39
N LYS A 164 3.93 -16.60 -4.16
CA LYS A 164 3.12 -17.19 -5.22
C LYS A 164 1.69 -16.66 -5.20
#